data_59712926e44c7feaa3749fcaa837e787
#
_entry.id   59712926e44c7feaa3749fcaa837e787
#
_cell.length_a   1.000
_cell.length_b   1.000
_cell.length_c   1.000
_cell.angle_alpha   90.00
_cell.angle_beta   90.00
_cell.angle_gamma   90.00
#
_symmetry.space_group_name_H-M   'P 1'
#
loop_
_entity.id
_entity.type
_entity.pdbx_description
1 polymer ?
#
loop_
_entity_poly.entity_id
_entity_poly.type
_entity_poly.pdbx_seq_one_letter_code
_entity_poly.pdbx_strand_id
1 'polypeptide(L)'
;EKLKTIIKLPGTHVRGRGGVEYEWSPDNQWIAYTTRTGSSAFNIWIVPADGGKPVNVTRLNAFHSDPTWSVDGKYLYFQSDRDGEGLYRLALKPDAFRISDVDMKFVKPSKPVKVEIDFDGIHRRITKMSSQNPSSDLIAAADGRLYFLAHGDIYRVSYDGRETKKTTTGGRRVAFRVMNDGRRVTFMKGGEMYVGKIDGGPETKITFEADWIHDVNAERMAAFNEFWKTFNHRFYDANFHGRDWDALRIKYLKRMGSVDTPMEFSTLLQMMVGELEASHTEVTAPSDTPKPTTPHLGFTIDHSHRGLGLKVKTVPKGAPGSFEKTLIKSGEFIISIDGSMVDANERLYSLLNAREDRIVELLVNDKPQKSGARKVRYQLMSQTDWRDLTYQNQVTATRRAAETASKGKIGYLHIAAMSSSDQARFEREAYEYILGKDAMIFDVRNNRGGNISDTLIDWLERKPHGIYQSRDQSPEVAPDRAWNKRVIVLMNEHSYSNGEMFPYAMRQRGLAEKLVGIATPGYVIWTSGFSLPGGYKARIPGKAVYRMDGSNMENNGEKPDVRVWMTPDEWIAGKDPQLDKALELLQPKPTAQKP
;
A
#
# COMPACT_ATOMS: atom_id res chain seq x y z
N GLU A 1 -1.23 -41.22 10.88
CA GLU A 1 -2.31 -40.90 9.89
C GLU A 1 -1.68 -40.52 8.56
N LYS A 2 -2.21 -41.10 7.47
CA LYS A 2 -1.72 -40.75 6.12
C LYS A 2 -2.38 -39.43 5.71
N LEU A 3 -1.57 -38.39 5.47
CA LEU A 3 -2.06 -37.14 4.88
C LEU A 3 -2.60 -37.42 3.47
N LYS A 4 -3.80 -36.92 3.19
CA LYS A 4 -4.44 -36.99 1.87
C LYS A 4 -4.49 -35.58 1.27
N THR A 5 -3.98 -35.41 0.07
CA THR A 5 -4.13 -34.17 -0.68
C THR A 5 -5.54 -34.10 -1.27
N ILE A 6 -6.37 -33.17 -0.81
CA ILE A 6 -7.73 -32.94 -1.32
C ILE A 6 -7.68 -32.14 -2.62
N ILE A 7 -6.86 -31.10 -2.66
CA ILE A 7 -6.69 -30.24 -3.84
C ILE A 7 -5.29 -29.64 -3.88
N LYS A 8 -4.76 -29.43 -5.09
CA LYS A 8 -3.57 -28.62 -5.34
C LYS A 8 -4.01 -27.29 -5.92
N LEU A 9 -3.72 -26.19 -5.23
CA LEU A 9 -4.01 -24.86 -5.72
C LEU A 9 -2.86 -24.35 -6.59
N PRO A 10 -3.12 -23.84 -7.79
CA PRO A 10 -2.08 -23.26 -8.64
C PRO A 10 -1.64 -21.92 -8.04
N GLY A 11 -0.35 -21.81 -7.71
CA GLY A 11 0.31 -20.59 -7.28
C GLY A 11 -0.23 -19.97 -5.99
N THR A 12 0.66 -19.68 -5.08
CA THR A 12 0.35 -19.11 -3.78
C THR A 12 0.02 -17.63 -3.87
N HIS A 13 -1.20 -17.29 -4.22
CA HIS A 13 -1.70 -15.94 -3.93
C HIS A 13 -2.84 -16.08 -2.94
N VAL A 14 -2.46 -16.15 -1.70
CA VAL A 14 -3.34 -16.12 -0.56
C VAL A 14 -3.37 -14.68 -0.05
N ARG A 15 -4.52 -14.02 -0.14
CA ARG A 15 -4.78 -12.83 0.67
C ARG A 15 -5.28 -13.31 2.03
N GLY A 16 -4.68 -12.80 3.09
CA GLY A 16 -5.05 -13.15 4.44
C GLY A 16 -3.81 -13.39 5.32
N ARG A 17 -3.99 -13.42 6.59
CA ARG A 17 -2.92 -13.67 7.57
C ARG A 17 -2.43 -15.13 7.51
N GLY A 18 -1.67 -15.46 6.45
CA GLY A 18 -0.82 -16.67 6.45
C GLY A 18 -1.44 -17.97 5.97
N GLY A 19 -2.54 -17.99 5.20
CA GLY A 19 -3.07 -19.26 4.73
C GLY A 19 -4.15 -19.16 3.66
N VAL A 20 -4.58 -20.29 3.10
CA VAL A 20 -5.77 -20.40 2.25
C VAL A 20 -7.00 -20.21 3.14
N GLU A 21 -7.88 -19.27 2.79
CA GLU A 21 -9.17 -19.13 3.44
C GLU A 21 -10.05 -20.32 3.03
N TYR A 22 -10.39 -21.17 3.97
CA TYR A 22 -11.27 -22.30 3.74
C TYR A 22 -12.12 -22.59 4.97
N GLU A 23 -13.30 -23.19 4.74
CA GLU A 23 -14.18 -23.62 5.80
C GLU A 23 -14.89 -24.92 5.44
N TRP A 24 -15.03 -25.80 6.43
CA TRP A 24 -15.76 -27.04 6.30
C TRP A 24 -17.28 -26.80 6.42
N SER A 25 -18.06 -27.51 5.60
CA SER A 25 -19.51 -27.51 5.76
C SER A 25 -19.96 -28.12 7.10
N PRO A 26 -21.13 -27.76 7.61
CA PRO A 26 -21.63 -28.26 8.90
C PRO A 26 -21.75 -29.78 8.99
N ASP A 27 -21.86 -30.48 7.87
CA ASP A 27 -21.90 -31.93 7.77
C ASP A 27 -20.54 -32.59 7.44
N ASN A 28 -19.48 -31.80 7.35
CA ASN A 28 -18.14 -32.21 6.98
C ASN A 28 -18.00 -32.91 5.62
N GLN A 29 -18.95 -32.69 4.69
CA GLN A 29 -18.94 -33.31 3.37
C GLN A 29 -18.31 -32.41 2.31
N TRP A 30 -18.19 -31.10 2.58
CA TRP A 30 -17.73 -30.11 1.63
C TRP A 30 -16.71 -29.16 2.26
N ILE A 31 -15.82 -28.62 1.41
CA ILE A 31 -14.91 -27.53 1.77
C ILE A 31 -15.16 -26.37 0.80
N ALA A 32 -15.48 -25.20 1.35
CA ALA A 32 -15.47 -23.93 0.62
C ALA A 32 -14.11 -23.27 0.80
N TYR A 33 -13.56 -22.71 -0.26
CA TYR A 33 -12.25 -22.03 -0.20
C TYR A 33 -12.16 -20.90 -1.22
N THR A 34 -11.33 -19.91 -0.91
CA THR A 34 -11.02 -18.80 -1.80
C THR A 34 -9.75 -19.09 -2.60
N THR A 35 -9.77 -18.89 -3.91
CA THR A 35 -8.57 -18.93 -4.73
C THR A 35 -8.64 -17.96 -5.89
N ARG A 36 -7.48 -17.60 -6.41
CA ARG A 36 -7.36 -16.68 -7.53
C ARG A 36 -7.83 -17.34 -8.82
N THR A 37 -8.60 -16.60 -9.59
CA THR A 37 -9.05 -17.00 -10.94
C THR A 37 -8.65 -15.91 -11.93
N GLY A 38 -7.76 -16.24 -12.86
CA GLY A 38 -7.21 -15.25 -13.78
C GLY A 38 -6.25 -14.25 -13.13
N SER A 39 -6.14 -13.05 -13.70
CA SER A 39 -5.14 -12.06 -13.28
C SER A 39 -5.50 -11.30 -12.01
N SER A 40 -6.77 -11.03 -11.75
CA SER A 40 -7.20 -10.11 -10.69
C SER A 40 -8.37 -10.60 -9.83
N ALA A 41 -9.13 -11.58 -10.28
CA ALA A 41 -10.30 -12.07 -9.57
C ALA A 41 -9.96 -13.10 -8.49
N PHE A 42 -10.63 -13.01 -7.35
CA PHE A 42 -10.65 -14.06 -6.33
C PHE A 42 -12.06 -14.62 -6.27
N ASN A 43 -12.19 -15.92 -6.44
CA ASN A 43 -13.48 -16.60 -6.45
C ASN A 43 -13.54 -17.66 -5.34
N ILE A 44 -14.78 -17.96 -4.92
CA ILE A 44 -15.04 -19.04 -3.98
C ILE A 44 -15.33 -20.30 -4.77
N TRP A 45 -14.72 -21.37 -4.32
CA TRP A 45 -14.86 -22.70 -4.88
C TRP A 45 -15.34 -23.66 -3.80
N ILE A 46 -16.09 -24.66 -4.20
CA ILE A 46 -16.53 -25.75 -3.34
C ILE A 46 -15.99 -27.06 -3.89
N VAL A 47 -15.46 -27.90 -3.02
CA VAL A 47 -14.95 -29.25 -3.34
C VAL A 47 -15.48 -30.27 -2.34
N PRO A 48 -15.78 -31.53 -2.75
CA PRO A 48 -16.09 -32.59 -1.80
C PRO A 48 -14.93 -32.85 -0.82
N ALA A 49 -15.22 -33.12 0.44
CA ALA A 49 -14.24 -33.35 1.49
C ALA A 49 -13.36 -34.58 1.25
N ASP A 50 -13.88 -35.57 0.52
CA ASP A 50 -13.15 -36.77 0.11
C ASP A 50 -12.33 -36.59 -1.18
N GLY A 51 -12.40 -35.40 -1.78
CA GLY A 51 -11.74 -35.03 -3.04
C GLY A 51 -12.68 -35.15 -4.24
N GLY A 52 -12.32 -34.52 -5.33
CA GLY A 52 -13.11 -34.50 -6.54
C GLY A 52 -12.87 -33.21 -7.36
N LYS A 53 -13.76 -32.96 -8.32
CA LYS A 53 -13.66 -31.77 -9.18
C LYS A 53 -14.20 -30.54 -8.44
N PRO A 54 -13.37 -29.51 -8.21
CA PRO A 54 -13.86 -28.26 -7.59
C PRO A 54 -14.80 -27.51 -8.53
N VAL A 55 -15.78 -26.82 -7.95
CA VAL A 55 -16.72 -25.97 -8.67
C VAL A 55 -16.58 -24.52 -8.22
N ASN A 56 -16.34 -23.60 -9.16
CA ASN A 56 -16.38 -22.16 -8.92
C ASN A 56 -17.84 -21.73 -8.75
N VAL A 57 -18.22 -21.25 -7.57
CA VAL A 57 -19.60 -20.89 -7.23
C VAL A 57 -19.90 -19.40 -7.34
N THR A 58 -18.89 -18.54 -7.54
CA THR A 58 -19.08 -17.09 -7.67
C THR A 58 -18.91 -16.57 -9.10
N ARG A 59 -18.03 -17.14 -9.90
CA ARG A 59 -17.84 -16.93 -11.36
C ARG A 59 -17.86 -15.47 -11.83
N LEU A 60 -17.22 -14.56 -11.12
CA LEU A 60 -17.19 -13.14 -11.46
C LEU A 60 -15.76 -12.59 -11.38
N ASN A 61 -15.47 -11.58 -12.21
CA ASN A 61 -14.23 -10.81 -12.08
C ASN A 61 -14.37 -9.78 -10.94
N ALA A 62 -14.43 -10.28 -9.72
CA ALA A 62 -14.59 -9.53 -8.50
C ALA A 62 -13.74 -10.17 -7.39
N PHE A 63 -13.65 -9.49 -6.28
CA PHE A 63 -12.98 -10.00 -5.10
C PHE A 63 -14.00 -10.68 -4.17
N HIS A 64 -13.82 -11.98 -3.91
CA HIS A 64 -14.64 -12.75 -2.98
C HIS A 64 -13.72 -13.42 -1.95
N SER A 65 -14.06 -13.32 -0.66
CA SER A 65 -13.24 -13.85 0.45
C SER A 65 -14.09 -14.28 1.65
N ASP A 66 -13.44 -14.92 2.62
CA ASP A 66 -14.04 -15.37 3.90
C ASP A 66 -15.35 -16.19 3.73
N PRO A 67 -15.33 -17.32 3.00
CA PRO A 67 -16.50 -18.16 2.87
C PRO A 67 -16.87 -18.75 4.23
N THR A 68 -18.15 -18.64 4.62
CA THR A 68 -18.70 -19.14 5.89
C THR A 68 -20.04 -19.80 5.66
N TRP A 69 -20.17 -21.06 6.08
CA TRP A 69 -21.42 -21.82 5.92
C TRP A 69 -22.48 -21.38 6.92
N SER A 70 -23.73 -21.32 6.49
CA SER A 70 -24.83 -21.23 7.45
C SER A 70 -24.94 -22.51 8.30
N VAL A 71 -25.27 -22.36 9.57
CA VAL A 71 -25.37 -23.50 10.49
C VAL A 71 -26.49 -24.49 10.12
N ASP A 72 -27.46 -24.10 9.30
CA ASP A 72 -28.52 -24.96 8.75
C ASP A 72 -28.18 -25.55 7.38
N GLY A 73 -26.98 -25.24 6.84
CA GLY A 73 -26.48 -25.80 5.58
C GLY A 73 -27.19 -25.33 4.32
N LYS A 74 -27.95 -24.22 4.36
CA LYS A 74 -28.72 -23.71 3.21
C LYS A 74 -27.97 -22.65 2.43
N TYR A 75 -27.05 -21.96 3.06
CA TYR A 75 -26.33 -20.79 2.50
C TYR A 75 -24.85 -20.86 2.73
N LEU A 76 -24.12 -20.19 1.85
CA LEU A 76 -22.72 -19.81 2.04
C LEU A 76 -22.66 -18.27 2.07
N TYR A 77 -22.07 -17.71 3.12
CA TYR A 77 -21.83 -16.28 3.28
C TYR A 77 -20.40 -15.92 2.93
N PHE A 78 -20.16 -14.70 2.44
CA PHE A 78 -18.82 -14.26 2.06
C PHE A 78 -18.77 -12.74 1.89
N GLN A 79 -17.56 -12.20 1.91
CA GLN A 79 -17.30 -10.81 1.53
C GLN A 79 -17.18 -10.69 0.01
N SER A 80 -17.63 -9.57 -0.56
CA SER A 80 -17.41 -9.29 -1.98
C SER A 80 -17.54 -7.82 -2.31
N ASP A 81 -16.91 -7.40 -3.42
CA ASP A 81 -17.06 -6.10 -4.07
C ASP A 81 -17.92 -6.14 -5.34
N ARG A 82 -18.57 -7.28 -5.65
CA ARG A 82 -19.31 -7.53 -6.91
C ARG A 82 -20.35 -6.46 -7.29
N ASP A 83 -21.16 -6.02 -6.33
CA ASP A 83 -22.16 -4.96 -6.49
C ASP A 83 -21.96 -3.89 -5.41
N GLY A 84 -20.68 -3.49 -5.24
CA GLY A 84 -20.17 -2.69 -4.15
C GLY A 84 -19.83 -3.52 -2.92
N GLU A 85 -18.79 -3.09 -2.19
CA GLU A 85 -18.28 -3.78 -1.01
C GLU A 85 -19.38 -4.14 -0.01
N GLY A 86 -19.28 -5.32 0.58
CA GLY A 86 -20.22 -5.78 1.60
C GLY A 86 -20.24 -7.29 1.83
N LEU A 87 -21.24 -7.68 2.61
CA LEU A 87 -21.54 -9.06 2.93
C LEU A 87 -22.59 -9.63 1.98
N TYR A 88 -22.31 -10.80 1.44
CA TYR A 88 -23.17 -11.50 0.48
C TYR A 88 -23.55 -12.90 0.96
N ARG A 89 -24.62 -13.41 0.42
CA ARG A 89 -25.20 -14.73 0.67
C ARG A 89 -25.39 -15.46 -0.65
N LEU A 90 -24.93 -16.70 -0.73
CA LEU A 90 -25.18 -17.64 -1.82
C LEU A 90 -26.16 -18.70 -1.36
N ALA A 91 -27.31 -18.85 -2.01
CA ALA A 91 -28.24 -19.96 -1.75
C ALA A 91 -27.73 -21.23 -2.45
N LEU A 92 -27.59 -22.33 -1.68
CA LEU A 92 -27.07 -23.60 -2.18
C LEU A 92 -28.06 -24.34 -3.07
N LYS A 93 -29.37 -24.11 -2.85
CA LYS A 93 -30.46 -24.67 -3.66
C LYS A 93 -31.37 -23.56 -4.20
N PRO A 94 -32.05 -23.78 -5.35
CA PRO A 94 -33.01 -22.81 -5.92
C PRO A 94 -34.13 -22.43 -4.98
N ASP A 95 -34.64 -23.36 -4.18
CA ASP A 95 -35.74 -23.11 -3.25
C ASP A 95 -35.32 -22.10 -2.18
N ALA A 96 -34.09 -22.22 -1.63
CA ALA A 96 -33.57 -21.28 -0.66
C ALA A 96 -33.36 -19.87 -1.23
N PHE A 97 -33.15 -19.75 -2.53
CA PHE A 97 -33.03 -18.45 -3.23
C PHE A 97 -34.40 -17.79 -3.50
N ARG A 98 -35.43 -18.58 -3.74
CA ARG A 98 -36.78 -18.09 -4.07
C ARG A 98 -37.62 -17.67 -2.85
N ILE A 99 -37.17 -18.00 -1.65
CA ILE A 99 -37.82 -17.55 -0.41
C ILE A 99 -37.65 -16.02 -0.31
N SER A 100 -38.77 -15.31 -0.12
CA SER A 100 -38.73 -13.88 0.13
C SER A 100 -38.05 -13.58 1.47
N ASP A 101 -37.34 -12.44 1.57
CA ASP A 101 -36.70 -12.06 2.84
C ASP A 101 -37.72 -11.87 3.97
N VAL A 102 -39.01 -11.62 3.64
CA VAL A 102 -40.11 -11.53 4.63
C VAL A 102 -40.41 -12.89 5.28
N ASP A 103 -40.29 -13.95 4.49
CA ASP A 103 -40.62 -15.30 4.91
C ASP A 103 -39.38 -16.07 5.42
N MET A 104 -38.20 -15.48 5.28
CA MET A 104 -36.96 -16.10 5.68
C MET A 104 -36.81 -16.12 7.19
N LYS A 105 -36.94 -17.29 7.79
CA LYS A 105 -36.77 -17.52 9.22
C LYS A 105 -35.70 -18.58 9.47
N PHE A 106 -34.81 -18.29 10.39
CA PHE A 106 -33.90 -19.32 10.90
C PHE A 106 -34.63 -20.29 11.80
N VAL A 107 -34.57 -21.57 11.45
CA VAL A 107 -35.05 -22.66 12.29
C VAL A 107 -33.85 -23.52 12.65
N LYS A 108 -33.55 -23.61 13.95
CA LYS A 108 -32.43 -24.43 14.43
C LYS A 108 -32.65 -25.88 14.03
N PRO A 109 -31.72 -26.54 13.33
CA PRO A 109 -31.86 -27.93 12.93
C PRO A 109 -32.00 -28.85 14.14
N SER A 110 -32.99 -29.76 14.10
CA SER A 110 -33.23 -30.77 15.15
C SER A 110 -32.39 -32.05 14.97
N LYS A 111 -31.72 -32.20 13.81
CA LYS A 111 -30.89 -33.35 13.43
C LYS A 111 -29.57 -32.84 12.86
N PRO A 112 -28.54 -33.69 12.75
CA PRO A 112 -27.35 -33.34 12.00
C PRO A 112 -27.73 -32.79 10.63
N VAL A 113 -27.17 -31.63 10.31
CA VAL A 113 -27.42 -30.94 9.04
C VAL A 113 -26.82 -31.76 7.91
N LYS A 114 -27.55 -31.89 6.81
CA LYS A 114 -27.02 -32.39 5.52
C LYS A 114 -26.98 -31.23 4.55
N VAL A 115 -25.80 -30.94 4.03
CA VAL A 115 -25.61 -29.89 3.01
C VAL A 115 -25.86 -30.48 1.63
N GLU A 116 -26.87 -29.94 0.97
CA GLU A 116 -27.22 -30.33 -0.40
C GLU A 116 -26.99 -29.12 -1.33
N ILE A 117 -26.22 -29.34 -2.40
CA ILE A 117 -25.83 -28.28 -3.32
C ILE A 117 -26.30 -28.60 -4.72
N ASP A 118 -27.07 -27.69 -5.29
CA ASP A 118 -27.36 -27.68 -6.71
C ASP A 118 -26.39 -26.69 -7.39
N PHE A 119 -25.45 -27.21 -8.16
CA PHE A 119 -24.45 -26.41 -8.84
C PHE A 119 -24.93 -25.76 -10.14
N ASP A 120 -26.07 -26.14 -10.67
CA ASP A 120 -26.58 -25.52 -11.89
C ASP A 120 -27.01 -24.07 -11.63
N GLY A 121 -26.39 -23.14 -12.35
CA GLY A 121 -26.67 -21.72 -12.21
C GLY A 121 -26.39 -21.13 -10.83
N ILE A 122 -25.65 -21.81 -9.95
CA ILE A 122 -25.43 -21.42 -8.54
C ILE A 122 -24.93 -19.98 -8.38
N HIS A 123 -24.05 -19.50 -9.23
CA HIS A 123 -23.49 -18.13 -9.22
C HIS A 123 -24.56 -17.03 -9.42
N ARG A 124 -25.75 -17.38 -9.86
CA ARG A 124 -26.89 -16.45 -10.01
C ARG A 124 -27.74 -16.34 -8.75
N ARG A 125 -27.50 -17.19 -7.74
CA ARG A 125 -28.24 -17.23 -6.48
C ARG A 125 -27.52 -16.49 -5.35
N ILE A 126 -26.90 -15.36 -5.71
CA ILE A 126 -26.14 -14.52 -4.78
C ILE A 126 -26.94 -13.24 -4.52
N THR A 127 -27.10 -12.89 -3.24
CA THR A 127 -27.78 -11.66 -2.79
C THR A 127 -26.92 -10.89 -1.80
N LYS A 128 -26.96 -9.54 -1.88
CA LYS A 128 -26.28 -8.68 -0.91
C LYS A 128 -27.08 -8.63 0.37
N MET A 129 -26.44 -8.84 1.52
CA MET A 129 -27.05 -8.80 2.85
C MET A 129 -26.78 -7.49 3.60
N SER A 130 -25.59 -6.94 3.43
CA SER A 130 -25.18 -5.73 4.14
C SER A 130 -24.13 -4.99 3.34
N SER A 131 -24.17 -3.65 3.41
CA SER A 131 -23.12 -2.78 2.86
C SER A 131 -21.97 -2.55 3.84
N GLN A 132 -22.04 -3.10 5.06
CA GLN A 132 -20.89 -3.12 5.95
C GLN A 132 -19.87 -4.12 5.41
N ASN A 133 -18.64 -3.66 5.24
CA ASN A 133 -17.56 -4.49 4.74
C ASN A 133 -16.83 -5.16 5.92
N PRO A 134 -16.95 -6.49 6.10
CA PRO A 134 -16.18 -7.19 7.11
C PRO A 134 -14.67 -7.01 6.88
N SER A 135 -13.93 -6.77 7.95
CA SER A 135 -12.46 -6.69 7.87
C SER A 135 -11.79 -8.04 8.09
N SER A 136 -12.47 -8.97 8.74
CA SER A 136 -12.07 -10.35 9.00
C SER A 136 -13.09 -11.08 9.85
N ASP A 137 -12.89 -12.40 10.03
CA ASP A 137 -13.59 -13.22 11.03
C ASP A 137 -15.13 -13.22 10.87
N LEU A 138 -15.62 -13.59 9.69
CA LEU A 138 -17.06 -13.83 9.50
C LEU A 138 -17.47 -15.14 10.20
N ILE A 139 -18.45 -15.08 11.10
CA ILE A 139 -18.91 -16.23 11.89
C ILE A 139 -20.43 -16.38 11.81
N ALA A 140 -20.89 -17.54 11.36
CA ALA A 140 -22.30 -17.95 11.47
C ALA A 140 -22.54 -18.59 12.83
N ALA A 141 -23.35 -17.93 13.67
CA ALA A 141 -23.62 -18.41 15.02
C ALA A 141 -24.82 -19.39 15.08
N ALA A 142 -24.88 -20.14 16.17
CA ALA A 142 -25.91 -21.17 16.37
C ALA A 142 -27.37 -20.64 16.44
N ASP A 143 -27.53 -19.31 16.56
CA ASP A 143 -28.83 -18.62 16.51
C ASP A 143 -29.22 -18.17 15.09
N GLY A 144 -28.42 -18.53 14.08
CA GLY A 144 -28.62 -18.19 12.68
C GLY A 144 -28.12 -16.80 12.29
N ARG A 145 -27.63 -16.00 13.23
CA ARG A 145 -27.08 -14.68 12.96
C ARG A 145 -25.63 -14.77 12.47
N LEU A 146 -25.23 -13.76 11.73
CA LEU A 146 -23.84 -13.59 11.32
C LEU A 146 -23.19 -12.51 12.17
N TYR A 147 -21.94 -12.76 12.56
CA TYR A 147 -21.12 -11.83 13.30
C TYR A 147 -19.80 -11.62 12.57
N PHE A 148 -19.33 -10.38 12.55
CA PHE A 148 -18.05 -10.02 11.89
C PHE A 148 -17.46 -8.76 12.50
N LEU A 149 -16.17 -8.54 12.25
CA LEU A 149 -15.50 -7.30 12.57
C LEU A 149 -15.56 -6.33 11.39
N ALA A 150 -15.91 -5.08 11.67
CA ALA A 150 -15.72 -3.97 10.75
C ALA A 150 -15.27 -2.73 11.55
N HIS A 151 -14.24 -2.05 11.06
CA HIS A 151 -13.64 -0.90 11.73
C HIS A 151 -13.23 -1.16 13.20
N GLY A 152 -12.86 -2.40 13.52
CA GLY A 152 -12.46 -2.81 14.87
C GLY A 152 -13.62 -2.98 15.86
N ASP A 153 -14.86 -2.95 15.40
CA ASP A 153 -16.05 -3.25 16.20
C ASP A 153 -16.81 -4.48 15.67
N ILE A 154 -17.53 -5.16 16.56
CA ILE A 154 -18.32 -6.33 16.21
C ILE A 154 -19.68 -5.86 15.70
N TYR A 155 -20.06 -6.38 14.54
CA TYR A 155 -21.38 -6.23 13.93
C TYR A 155 -22.09 -7.57 13.90
N ARG A 156 -23.42 -7.51 13.94
CA ARG A 156 -24.29 -8.66 13.67
C ARG A 156 -25.22 -8.36 12.50
N VAL A 157 -25.54 -9.39 11.73
CA VAL A 157 -26.56 -9.36 10.69
C VAL A 157 -27.58 -10.44 10.98
N SER A 158 -28.87 -10.11 10.87
CA SER A 158 -29.96 -11.09 10.97
C SER A 158 -29.89 -12.11 9.84
N TYR A 159 -30.47 -13.31 10.06
CA TYR A 159 -30.46 -14.40 9.08
C TYR A 159 -31.08 -13.99 7.72
N ASP A 160 -32.10 -13.14 7.75
CA ASP A 160 -32.77 -12.59 6.57
C ASP A 160 -32.01 -11.40 5.92
N GLY A 161 -30.98 -10.85 6.58
CA GLY A 161 -30.20 -9.72 6.09
C GLY A 161 -30.82 -8.34 6.34
N ARG A 162 -32.01 -8.27 6.99
CA ARG A 162 -32.74 -7.00 7.17
C ARG A 162 -32.16 -6.10 8.24
N GLU A 163 -31.61 -6.68 9.28
CA GLU A 163 -31.02 -5.94 10.38
C GLU A 163 -29.49 -6.11 10.37
N THR A 164 -28.78 -5.00 10.23
CA THR A 164 -27.35 -4.91 10.53
C THR A 164 -27.17 -4.01 11.74
N LYS A 165 -26.61 -4.55 12.82
CA LYS A 165 -26.42 -3.81 14.07
C LYS A 165 -24.96 -3.88 14.54
N LYS A 166 -24.42 -2.72 14.91
CA LYS A 166 -23.15 -2.61 15.63
C LYS A 166 -23.37 -3.00 17.09
N THR A 167 -22.65 -4.00 17.60
CA THR A 167 -22.84 -4.53 18.96
C THR A 167 -21.82 -4.01 19.95
N THR A 168 -20.66 -3.52 19.48
CA THR A 168 -19.62 -2.94 20.32
C THR A 168 -19.23 -1.55 19.83
N THR A 169 -18.55 -0.77 20.67
CA THR A 169 -18.04 0.58 20.37
C THR A 169 -16.60 0.72 20.81
N GLY A 170 -15.88 1.70 20.25
CA GLY A 170 -14.50 2.05 20.61
C GLY A 170 -13.41 1.41 19.77
N GLY A 171 -13.75 0.57 18.78
CA GLY A 171 -12.81 0.02 17.80
C GLY A 171 -11.69 -0.86 18.38
N ARG A 172 -10.66 -1.13 17.55
CA ARG A 172 -9.41 -1.80 17.92
C ARG A 172 -9.50 -3.28 18.32
N ARG A 173 -10.65 -3.95 18.11
CA ARG A 173 -10.78 -5.41 18.33
C ARG A 173 -10.26 -6.14 17.11
N VAL A 174 -9.59 -7.26 17.35
CA VAL A 174 -9.10 -8.20 16.32
C VAL A 174 -9.24 -9.63 16.82
N ALA A 175 -9.22 -10.59 15.92
CA ALA A 175 -9.19 -12.02 16.22
C ALA A 175 -10.32 -12.44 17.18
N PHE A 176 -11.56 -11.99 16.89
CA PHE A 176 -12.69 -12.39 17.73
C PHE A 176 -13.14 -13.83 17.45
N ARG A 177 -13.65 -14.48 18.48
CA ARG A 177 -14.24 -15.83 18.39
C ARG A 177 -15.49 -15.89 19.23
N VAL A 178 -16.51 -16.55 18.70
CA VAL A 178 -17.72 -16.88 19.47
C VAL A 178 -17.43 -18.12 20.31
N MET A 179 -17.72 -18.04 21.60
CA MET A 179 -17.56 -19.18 22.52
C MET A 179 -18.64 -20.24 22.27
N ASN A 180 -18.39 -21.47 22.73
CA ASN A 180 -19.30 -22.60 22.54
C ASN A 180 -20.71 -22.38 23.10
N ASP A 181 -20.88 -21.45 24.04
CA ASP A 181 -22.20 -21.09 24.57
C ASP A 181 -23.05 -20.21 23.62
N GLY A 182 -22.42 -19.72 22.52
CA GLY A 182 -23.07 -18.85 21.54
C GLY A 182 -23.46 -17.45 22.06
N ARG A 183 -23.09 -17.12 23.29
CA ARG A 183 -23.50 -15.88 23.99
C ARG A 183 -22.32 -14.95 24.30
N ARG A 184 -21.14 -15.50 24.40
CA ARG A 184 -19.92 -14.77 24.71
C ARG A 184 -18.95 -14.80 23.53
N VAL A 185 -18.15 -13.78 23.47
CA VAL A 185 -17.07 -13.62 22.48
C VAL A 185 -15.76 -13.37 23.21
N THR A 186 -14.68 -13.92 22.68
CA THR A 186 -13.32 -13.51 23.02
C THR A 186 -12.72 -12.72 21.89
N PHE A 187 -11.87 -11.76 22.19
CA PHE A 187 -11.17 -10.94 21.20
C PHE A 187 -9.91 -10.35 21.78
N MET A 188 -9.00 -9.93 20.91
CA MET A 188 -7.81 -9.17 21.28
C MET A 188 -8.08 -7.67 21.11
N LYS A 189 -7.60 -6.86 22.08
CA LYS A 189 -7.68 -5.41 22.06
C LYS A 189 -6.44 -4.82 22.71
N GLY A 190 -5.65 -4.07 21.92
CA GLY A 190 -4.38 -3.53 22.39
C GLY A 190 -3.34 -4.57 22.81
N GLY A 191 -3.36 -5.76 22.20
CA GLY A 191 -2.46 -6.87 22.53
C GLY A 191 -2.92 -7.76 23.68
N GLU A 192 -4.05 -7.44 24.31
CA GLU A 192 -4.60 -8.13 25.47
C GLU A 192 -5.89 -8.87 25.11
N MET A 193 -6.16 -9.97 25.81
CA MET A 193 -7.35 -10.78 25.61
C MET A 193 -8.51 -10.31 26.47
N TYR A 194 -9.70 -10.26 25.89
CA TYR A 194 -10.95 -9.89 26.56
C TYR A 194 -12.04 -10.91 26.28
N VAL A 195 -12.97 -11.01 27.20
CA VAL A 195 -14.25 -11.68 27.03
C VAL A 195 -15.38 -10.67 27.21
N GLY A 196 -16.38 -10.73 26.34
CA GLY A 196 -17.57 -9.89 26.38
C GLY A 196 -18.80 -10.66 25.96
N LYS A 197 -19.98 -10.03 26.03
CA LYS A 197 -21.21 -10.58 25.47
C LYS A 197 -21.25 -10.32 23.96
N ILE A 198 -21.79 -11.26 23.22
CA ILE A 198 -21.89 -11.18 21.74
C ILE A 198 -22.79 -10.00 21.30
N ASP A 199 -23.80 -9.67 22.07
CA ASP A 199 -24.71 -8.53 21.82
C ASP A 199 -24.18 -7.20 22.40
N GLY A 200 -22.95 -7.16 22.88
CA GLY A 200 -22.33 -5.99 23.49
C GLY A 200 -22.52 -5.89 25.00
N GLY A 201 -21.91 -4.88 25.60
CA GLY A 201 -21.92 -4.61 27.04
C GLY A 201 -20.52 -4.60 27.65
N PRO A 202 -20.39 -4.78 28.98
CA PRO A 202 -19.10 -4.78 29.65
C PRO A 202 -18.15 -5.86 29.09
N GLU A 203 -16.89 -5.46 28.93
CA GLU A 203 -15.79 -6.34 28.51
C GLU A 203 -14.89 -6.62 29.71
N THR A 204 -14.55 -7.87 29.93
CA THR A 204 -13.66 -8.27 31.02
C THR A 204 -12.33 -8.68 30.44
N LYS A 205 -11.26 -8.05 30.88
CA LYS A 205 -9.88 -8.45 30.54
C LYS A 205 -9.59 -9.80 31.17
N ILE A 206 -9.04 -10.72 30.36
CA ILE A 206 -8.51 -11.99 30.84
C ILE A 206 -7.05 -11.75 31.20
N THR A 207 -6.74 -11.84 32.48
CA THR A 207 -5.37 -11.78 32.98
C THR A 207 -4.90 -13.19 33.30
N PHE A 208 -3.68 -13.50 32.89
CA PHE A 208 -2.98 -14.73 33.29
C PHE A 208 -1.48 -14.43 33.36
N GLU A 209 -0.80 -15.15 34.18
CA GLU A 209 0.65 -15.17 34.24
C GLU A 209 1.10 -16.55 33.76
N ALA A 210 2.14 -16.57 32.95
CA ALA A 210 2.73 -17.81 32.45
C ALA A 210 4.24 -17.65 32.36
N ASP A 211 4.94 -18.49 33.07
CA ASP A 211 6.38 -18.62 32.91
C ASP A 211 6.68 -19.54 31.71
N TRP A 212 7.58 -19.11 30.85
CA TRP A 212 8.03 -19.93 29.75
C TRP A 212 9.54 -19.76 29.54
N ILE A 213 10.19 -20.85 29.14
CA ILE A 213 11.62 -20.82 28.82
C ILE A 213 11.75 -20.48 27.33
N HIS A 214 12.42 -19.37 27.05
CA HIS A 214 12.67 -18.91 25.70
C HIS A 214 14.08 -19.29 25.26
N ASP A 215 14.18 -20.33 24.42
CA ASP A 215 15.43 -20.69 23.77
C ASP A 215 15.60 -19.87 22.48
N VAL A 216 16.34 -18.78 22.59
CA VAL A 216 16.60 -17.84 21.50
C VAL A 216 17.32 -18.53 20.32
N ASN A 217 18.20 -19.50 20.59
CA ASN A 217 18.93 -20.20 19.53
C ASN A 217 18.02 -21.17 18.76
N ALA A 218 17.15 -21.87 19.47
CA ALA A 218 16.15 -22.75 18.85
C ALA A 218 15.15 -21.92 18.01
N GLU A 219 14.71 -20.76 18.52
CA GLU A 219 13.82 -19.85 17.78
C GLU A 219 14.49 -19.29 16.52
N ARG A 220 15.74 -18.81 16.59
CA ARG A 220 16.50 -18.34 15.42
C ARG A 220 16.71 -19.45 14.41
N MET A 221 16.97 -20.68 14.85
CA MET A 221 17.10 -21.83 13.97
C MET A 221 15.77 -22.16 13.26
N ALA A 222 14.65 -22.07 13.98
CA ALA A 222 13.31 -22.21 13.39
C ALA A 222 13.04 -21.11 12.35
N ALA A 223 13.37 -19.86 12.69
CA ALA A 223 13.22 -18.72 11.79
C ALA A 223 14.10 -18.86 10.52
N PHE A 224 15.35 -19.29 10.66
CA PHE A 224 16.24 -19.55 9.52
C PHE A 224 15.68 -20.64 8.60
N ASN A 225 15.20 -21.75 9.15
CA ASN A 225 14.63 -22.85 8.38
C ASN A 225 13.34 -22.45 7.68
N GLU A 226 12.47 -21.69 8.35
CA GLU A 226 11.23 -21.17 7.75
C GLU A 226 11.53 -20.16 6.65
N PHE A 227 12.49 -19.26 6.85
CA PHE A 227 12.97 -18.33 5.84
C PHE A 227 13.45 -19.04 4.59
N TRP A 228 14.38 -20.01 4.74
CA TRP A 228 14.90 -20.79 3.62
C TRP A 228 13.78 -21.54 2.88
N LYS A 229 12.88 -22.22 3.60
CA LYS A 229 11.74 -22.95 3.02
C LYS A 229 10.80 -22.02 2.27
N THR A 230 10.50 -20.85 2.84
CA THR A 230 9.61 -19.89 2.22
C THR A 230 10.16 -19.39 0.89
N PHE A 231 11.45 -19.05 0.84
CA PHE A 231 12.11 -18.70 -0.42
C PHE A 231 12.14 -19.87 -1.39
N ASN A 232 12.48 -21.07 -0.92
CA ASN A 232 12.52 -22.28 -1.76
C ASN A 232 11.19 -22.57 -2.48
N HIS A 233 10.06 -22.25 -1.85
CA HIS A 233 8.73 -22.52 -2.39
C HIS A 233 8.09 -21.32 -3.11
N ARG A 234 8.50 -20.09 -2.83
CA ARG A 234 7.77 -18.90 -3.23
C ARG A 234 8.61 -17.89 -4.01
N PHE A 235 9.92 -18.06 -4.09
CA PHE A 235 10.74 -17.22 -4.95
C PHE A 235 10.29 -17.39 -6.41
N TYR A 236 10.20 -16.30 -7.15
CA TYR A 236 9.57 -16.29 -8.47
C TYR A 236 10.33 -17.08 -9.55
N ASP A 237 11.65 -17.18 -9.41
CA ASP A 237 12.50 -17.97 -10.30
C ASP A 237 12.90 -19.30 -9.65
N ALA A 238 12.41 -20.40 -10.20
CA ALA A 238 12.69 -21.74 -9.69
C ALA A 238 14.19 -22.11 -9.74
N ASN A 239 14.98 -21.42 -10.58
CA ASN A 239 16.43 -21.62 -10.68
C ASN A 239 17.22 -20.62 -9.82
N PHE A 240 16.59 -19.79 -9.01
CA PHE A 240 17.24 -18.82 -8.10
C PHE A 240 18.30 -17.96 -8.81
N HIS A 241 18.03 -17.48 -10.02
CA HIS A 241 18.98 -16.77 -10.88
C HIS A 241 20.28 -17.56 -11.13
N GLY A 242 20.18 -18.90 -11.19
CA GLY A 242 21.33 -19.80 -11.35
C GLY A 242 22.14 -20.03 -10.09
N ARG A 243 21.64 -19.63 -8.93
CA ARG A 243 22.29 -19.87 -7.64
C ARG A 243 21.83 -21.20 -7.03
N ASP A 244 22.75 -21.92 -6.40
CA ASP A 244 22.44 -23.12 -5.63
C ASP A 244 21.90 -22.71 -4.25
N TRP A 245 20.57 -22.74 -4.09
CA TRP A 245 19.89 -22.31 -2.88
C TRP A 245 20.15 -23.23 -1.68
N ASP A 246 20.39 -24.53 -1.92
CA ASP A 246 20.79 -25.50 -0.88
C ASP A 246 22.21 -25.24 -0.41
N ALA A 247 23.14 -25.00 -1.32
CA ALA A 247 24.52 -24.64 -0.96
C ALA A 247 24.57 -23.32 -0.18
N LEU A 248 23.75 -22.33 -0.54
CA LEU A 248 23.63 -21.09 0.22
C LEU A 248 23.08 -21.35 1.63
N ARG A 249 22.09 -22.23 1.79
CA ARG A 249 21.61 -22.64 3.11
C ARG A 249 22.76 -23.18 3.99
N ILE A 250 23.53 -24.08 3.46
CA ILE A 250 24.67 -24.68 4.19
C ILE A 250 25.71 -23.62 4.55
N LYS A 251 26.04 -22.72 3.61
CA LYS A 251 26.98 -21.61 3.81
C LYS A 251 26.56 -20.69 4.97
N TYR A 252 25.29 -20.28 5.01
CA TYR A 252 24.81 -19.34 6.01
C TYR A 252 24.45 -20.02 7.34
N LEU A 253 24.05 -21.31 7.32
CA LEU A 253 23.83 -22.08 8.54
C LEU A 253 25.11 -22.19 9.40
N LYS A 254 26.26 -22.34 8.77
CA LYS A 254 27.57 -22.38 9.48
C LYS A 254 27.88 -21.07 10.22
N ARG A 255 27.28 -19.95 9.81
CA ARG A 255 27.49 -18.64 10.44
C ARG A 255 26.52 -18.35 11.58
N MET A 256 25.50 -19.19 11.76
CA MET A 256 24.50 -18.99 12.83
C MET A 256 25.11 -18.96 14.23
N GLY A 257 26.20 -19.71 14.46
CA GLY A 257 26.92 -19.71 15.74
C GLY A 257 27.64 -18.40 16.11
N SER A 258 27.72 -17.44 15.16
CA SER A 258 28.33 -16.11 15.37
C SER A 258 27.27 -15.00 15.46
N VAL A 259 25.99 -15.34 15.66
CA VAL A 259 24.88 -14.41 15.69
C VAL A 259 24.36 -14.26 17.10
N ASP A 260 24.62 -13.11 17.73
CA ASP A 260 24.24 -12.84 19.12
C ASP A 260 23.01 -11.92 19.24
N THR A 261 22.79 -11.04 18.27
CA THR A 261 21.72 -10.03 18.32
C THR A 261 20.66 -10.22 17.22
N PRO A 262 19.42 -9.71 17.42
CA PRO A 262 18.41 -9.74 16.38
C PRO A 262 18.84 -9.00 15.09
N MET A 263 19.63 -7.95 15.21
CA MET A 263 20.14 -7.18 14.07
C MET A 263 21.13 -8.02 13.25
N GLU A 264 22.05 -8.72 13.89
CA GLU A 264 23.01 -9.61 13.21
C GLU A 264 22.30 -10.74 12.51
N PHE A 265 21.25 -11.32 13.12
CA PHE A 265 20.46 -12.36 12.48
C PHE A 265 19.73 -11.83 11.23
N SER A 266 19.09 -10.67 11.31
CA SER A 266 18.47 -10.06 10.12
C SER A 266 19.50 -9.74 9.04
N THR A 267 20.69 -9.28 9.41
CA THR A 267 21.80 -9.03 8.49
C THR A 267 22.27 -10.32 7.81
N LEU A 268 22.39 -11.41 8.57
CA LEU A 268 22.77 -12.72 8.01
C LEU A 268 21.76 -13.19 6.96
N LEU A 269 20.45 -13.05 7.23
CA LEU A 269 19.40 -13.39 6.26
C LEU A 269 19.42 -12.45 5.04
N GLN A 270 19.66 -11.15 5.24
CA GLN A 270 19.83 -10.20 4.13
C GLN A 270 21.03 -10.55 3.24
N MET A 271 22.16 -10.91 3.84
CA MET A 271 23.33 -11.38 3.08
C MET A 271 23.02 -12.63 2.27
N MET A 272 22.25 -13.58 2.84
CA MET A 272 21.85 -14.79 2.14
C MET A 272 21.01 -14.50 0.90
N VAL A 273 19.98 -13.65 1.02
CA VAL A 273 19.13 -13.31 -0.14
C VAL A 273 19.79 -12.34 -1.09
N GLY A 274 20.74 -11.54 -0.63
CA GLY A 274 21.57 -10.68 -1.49
C GLY A 274 22.32 -11.45 -2.56
N GLU A 275 22.67 -12.72 -2.31
CA GLU A 275 23.31 -13.57 -3.32
C GLU A 275 22.40 -13.95 -4.50
N LEU A 276 21.09 -13.74 -4.36
CA LEU A 276 20.13 -13.95 -5.44
C LEU A 276 20.12 -12.78 -6.44
N GLU A 277 20.75 -11.64 -6.14
CA GLU A 277 20.76 -10.44 -6.98
C GLU A 277 19.36 -10.02 -7.41
N ALA A 278 18.37 -10.18 -6.52
CA ALA A 278 16.98 -9.80 -6.72
C ALA A 278 16.62 -8.58 -5.89
N SER A 279 15.87 -7.67 -6.48
CA SER A 279 15.32 -6.53 -5.75
C SER A 279 14.25 -6.95 -4.75
N HIS A 280 13.89 -6.06 -3.82
CA HIS A 280 12.78 -6.25 -2.89
C HIS A 280 12.92 -7.44 -1.93
N THR A 281 14.14 -7.73 -1.47
CA THR A 281 14.48 -8.84 -0.56
C THR A 281 14.88 -8.35 0.83
N GLU A 282 14.08 -7.50 1.45
CA GLU A 282 14.41 -6.96 2.77
C GLU A 282 14.10 -7.95 3.90
N VAL A 283 14.94 -7.96 4.93
CA VAL A 283 14.70 -8.61 6.22
C VAL A 283 14.86 -7.59 7.33
N THR A 284 13.84 -7.47 8.18
CA THR A 284 13.83 -6.49 9.28
C THR A 284 13.80 -7.22 10.62
N ALA A 285 14.70 -6.85 11.51
CA ALA A 285 14.71 -7.32 12.89
C ALA A 285 13.50 -6.75 13.68
N PRO A 286 13.02 -7.46 14.71
CA PRO A 286 12.09 -6.89 15.67
C PRO A 286 12.73 -5.69 16.35
N SER A 287 11.95 -4.67 16.63
CA SER A 287 12.38 -3.47 17.35
C SER A 287 11.29 -3.04 18.30
N ASP A 288 11.54 -3.20 19.59
CA ASP A 288 10.64 -2.76 20.66
C ASP A 288 10.95 -1.32 21.13
N THR A 289 12.05 -0.76 20.63
CA THR A 289 12.48 0.58 21.03
C THR A 289 11.85 1.61 20.09
N PRO A 290 10.99 2.49 20.61
CA PRO A 290 10.54 3.64 19.82
C PRO A 290 11.76 4.43 19.38
N LYS A 291 11.95 4.59 18.07
CA LYS A 291 13.01 5.48 17.58
C LYS A 291 12.66 6.90 17.98
N PRO A 292 13.57 7.61 18.66
CA PRO A 292 13.32 9.01 18.98
C PRO A 292 13.11 9.78 17.69
N THR A 293 12.03 10.52 17.63
CA THR A 293 11.73 11.40 16.50
C THR A 293 12.35 12.76 16.76
N THR A 294 13.06 13.29 15.77
CA THR A 294 13.61 14.64 15.82
C THR A 294 12.78 15.52 14.90
N PRO A 295 12.01 16.49 15.42
CA PRO A 295 11.26 17.40 14.59
C PRO A 295 12.16 18.31 13.78
N HIS A 296 11.61 18.94 12.74
CA HIS A 296 12.30 19.88 11.88
C HIS A 296 11.95 21.32 12.24
N LEU A 297 12.92 22.21 12.13
CA LEU A 297 12.73 23.66 12.41
C LEU A 297 11.85 24.38 11.37
N GLY A 298 11.56 23.76 10.22
CA GLY A 298 10.78 24.37 9.16
C GLY A 298 11.56 25.41 8.31
N PHE A 299 12.89 25.44 8.43
CA PHE A 299 13.79 26.22 7.59
C PHE A 299 15.13 25.50 7.43
N THR A 300 15.92 25.86 6.42
CA THR A 300 17.26 25.32 6.25
C THR A 300 18.30 26.24 6.88
N ILE A 301 19.43 25.66 7.30
CA ILE A 301 20.52 26.36 7.99
C ILE A 301 21.69 26.56 7.03
N ASP A 302 22.36 27.70 7.12
CA ASP A 302 23.62 27.95 6.47
C ASP A 302 24.77 27.34 7.27
N HIS A 303 25.16 26.14 6.89
CA HIS A 303 26.27 25.41 7.55
C HIS A 303 27.66 26.01 7.35
N SER A 304 27.82 27.06 6.54
CA SER A 304 29.09 27.76 6.43
C SER A 304 29.31 28.75 7.59
N HIS A 305 28.23 29.17 8.25
CA HIS A 305 28.31 30.03 9.43
C HIS A 305 28.99 29.29 10.61
N ARG A 306 29.85 29.99 11.31
CA ARG A 306 30.51 29.53 12.53
C ARG A 306 30.25 30.54 13.67
N GLY A 307 30.06 30.03 14.89
CA GLY A 307 29.81 30.86 16.07
C GLY A 307 28.39 30.80 16.56
N LEU A 308 28.02 31.83 17.30
CA LEU A 308 26.71 31.89 17.98
C LEU A 308 25.55 31.97 16.99
N GLY A 309 24.54 31.18 17.24
CA GLY A 309 23.29 31.15 16.48
C GLY A 309 23.33 30.29 15.22
N LEU A 310 22.15 29.78 14.85
CA LEU A 310 21.93 29.09 13.59
C LEU A 310 21.56 30.13 12.53
N LYS A 311 22.41 30.35 11.53
CA LYS A 311 22.06 31.25 10.43
C LYS A 311 21.03 30.60 9.51
N VAL A 312 19.88 31.23 9.33
CA VAL A 312 18.81 30.77 8.48
C VAL A 312 19.19 30.96 7.01
N LYS A 313 19.19 29.89 6.22
CA LYS A 313 19.47 29.92 4.79
C LYS A 313 18.21 30.20 3.98
N THR A 314 17.17 29.38 4.16
CA THR A 314 15.87 29.53 3.47
C THR A 314 14.71 29.16 4.37
N VAL A 315 13.59 29.87 4.20
CA VAL A 315 12.31 29.54 4.84
C VAL A 315 11.30 29.25 3.72
N PRO A 316 10.93 28.00 3.49
CA PRO A 316 9.97 27.66 2.45
C PRO A 316 8.59 28.26 2.71
N LYS A 317 7.87 28.60 1.66
CA LYS A 317 6.47 29.03 1.76
C LYS A 317 5.62 27.92 2.36
N GLY A 318 4.78 28.26 3.35
CA GLY A 318 3.96 27.31 4.09
C GLY A 318 4.63 26.69 5.33
N ALA A 319 5.95 26.90 5.52
CA ALA A 319 6.61 26.57 6.78
C ALA A 319 6.19 27.51 7.91
N PRO A 320 6.23 27.08 9.18
CA PRO A 320 5.87 27.95 10.31
C PRO A 320 6.56 29.31 10.33
N GLY A 321 7.83 29.37 9.91
CA GLY A 321 8.59 30.62 9.82
C GLY A 321 8.18 31.54 8.66
N SER A 322 7.28 31.12 7.76
CA SER A 322 6.77 31.93 6.65
C SER A 322 5.51 32.73 7.01
N PHE A 323 4.93 32.51 8.16
CA PHE A 323 3.71 33.20 8.60
C PHE A 323 4.03 34.49 9.35
N GLU A 324 3.20 35.51 9.24
CA GLU A 324 3.42 36.84 9.81
C GLU A 324 3.72 36.82 11.32
N LYS A 325 2.97 36.02 12.09
CA LYS A 325 3.13 35.93 13.55
C LYS A 325 4.43 35.22 14.00
N THR A 326 5.00 34.40 13.15
CA THR A 326 6.19 33.57 13.45
C THR A 326 7.31 33.83 12.45
N LEU A 327 7.26 34.99 11.77
CA LEU A 327 8.13 35.32 10.65
C LEU A 327 9.61 35.21 11.03
N ILE A 328 10.30 34.38 10.25
CA ILE A 328 11.76 34.22 10.26
C ILE A 328 12.24 34.46 8.83
N LYS A 329 13.27 35.31 8.69
CA LYS A 329 13.79 35.68 7.38
C LYS A 329 15.10 34.97 7.07
N SER A 330 15.36 34.74 5.80
CA SER A 330 16.69 34.31 5.35
C SER A 330 17.74 35.31 5.79
N GLY A 331 18.86 34.83 6.31
CA GLY A 331 19.94 35.64 6.87
C GLY A 331 19.84 35.96 8.37
N GLU A 332 18.67 35.79 8.99
CA GLU A 332 18.52 35.92 10.44
C GLU A 332 19.17 34.73 11.18
N PHE A 333 19.37 34.91 12.47
CA PHE A 333 20.02 33.96 13.36
C PHE A 333 19.03 33.48 14.45
N ILE A 334 18.95 32.19 14.66
CA ILE A 334 18.30 31.62 15.84
C ILE A 334 19.35 31.53 16.93
N ILE A 335 19.23 32.37 17.94
CA ILE A 335 20.23 32.55 19.00
C ILE A 335 20.03 31.53 20.12
N SER A 336 18.76 31.22 20.46
CA SER A 336 18.44 30.19 21.44
C SER A 336 17.12 29.50 21.13
N ILE A 337 16.98 28.29 21.65
CA ILE A 337 15.74 27.49 21.66
C ILE A 337 15.41 27.18 23.12
N ASP A 338 14.22 27.59 23.61
CA ASP A 338 13.78 27.45 24.99
C ASP A 338 14.85 27.95 26.02
N GLY A 339 15.51 29.06 25.71
CA GLY A 339 16.56 29.67 26.54
C GLY A 339 17.96 29.04 26.40
N SER A 340 18.08 27.86 25.79
CA SER A 340 19.38 27.23 25.51
C SER A 340 20.02 27.85 24.27
N MET A 341 21.24 28.37 24.42
CA MET A 341 21.99 28.93 23.29
C MET A 341 22.34 27.85 22.28
N VAL A 342 22.22 28.17 21.00
CA VAL A 342 22.48 27.24 19.90
C VAL A 342 23.57 27.73 18.97
N ASP A 343 24.24 26.79 18.37
CA ASP A 343 25.17 26.96 17.25
C ASP A 343 24.99 25.79 16.25
N ALA A 344 25.70 25.76 15.16
CA ALA A 344 25.57 24.73 14.13
C ALA A 344 26.31 23.43 14.49
N ASN A 345 26.29 23.03 15.76
CA ASN A 345 26.93 21.82 16.26
C ASN A 345 25.90 20.71 16.65
N GLU A 346 26.40 19.58 17.15
CA GLU A 346 25.61 18.40 17.51
C GLU A 346 24.54 18.61 18.60
N ARG A 347 24.67 19.67 19.44
CA ARG A 347 23.72 19.93 20.52
C ARG A 347 22.34 20.33 20.02
N LEU A 348 22.22 20.84 18.79
CA LEU A 348 20.92 21.19 18.19
C LEU A 348 19.94 20.00 18.24
N TYR A 349 20.37 18.84 17.79
CA TYR A 349 19.51 17.65 17.75
C TYR A 349 19.07 17.19 19.14
N SER A 350 19.93 17.29 20.14
CA SER A 350 19.57 16.94 21.52
C SER A 350 18.49 17.86 22.10
N LEU A 351 18.44 19.13 21.68
CA LEU A 351 17.41 20.09 22.07
C LEU A 351 16.05 19.81 21.39
N LEU A 352 16.06 19.16 20.24
CA LEU A 352 14.86 18.89 19.42
C LEU A 352 14.29 17.48 19.63
N ASN A 353 15.11 16.50 20.00
CA ASN A 353 14.68 15.11 20.11
C ASN A 353 13.44 14.93 21.01
N ALA A 354 12.53 14.03 20.60
CA ALA A 354 11.27 13.72 21.28
C ALA A 354 10.35 14.93 21.51
N ARG A 355 10.38 15.91 20.62
CA ARG A 355 9.61 17.15 20.72
C ARG A 355 8.69 17.41 19.53
N GLU A 356 8.25 16.37 18.83
CA GLU A 356 7.25 16.51 17.74
C GLU A 356 6.01 17.26 18.26
N ASP A 357 5.46 18.14 17.42
CA ASP A 357 4.29 19.00 17.70
C ASP A 357 4.46 19.98 18.87
N ARG A 358 5.68 20.15 19.36
CA ARG A 358 5.93 21.07 20.46
C ARG A 358 6.11 22.51 19.99
N ILE A 359 5.52 23.42 20.74
CA ILE A 359 5.79 24.85 20.65
C ILE A 359 7.04 25.16 21.47
N VAL A 360 8.02 25.80 20.83
CA VAL A 360 9.26 26.27 21.44
C VAL A 360 9.33 27.80 21.42
N GLU A 361 10.10 28.40 22.31
CA GLU A 361 10.46 29.81 22.25
C GLU A 361 11.80 29.94 21.51
N LEU A 362 11.80 30.58 20.34
CA LEU A 362 13.01 30.96 19.62
C LEU A 362 13.40 32.39 19.93
N LEU A 363 14.68 32.62 20.18
CA LEU A 363 15.25 33.94 20.24
C LEU A 363 15.90 34.25 18.89
N VAL A 364 15.35 35.20 18.14
CA VAL A 364 15.69 35.48 16.73
C VAL A 364 16.31 36.87 16.61
N ASN A 365 17.40 37.01 15.84
CA ASN A 365 18.06 38.27 15.63
C ASN A 365 18.60 38.38 14.19
N ASP A 366 18.85 39.59 13.72
CA ASP A 366 19.53 39.89 12.44
C ASP A 366 21.06 39.74 12.55
N LYS A 367 21.60 39.67 13.79
CA LYS A 367 23.01 39.48 14.09
C LYS A 367 23.22 38.28 15.03
N PRO A 368 24.41 37.63 15.00
CA PRO A 368 24.70 36.50 15.86
C PRO A 368 24.99 36.94 17.31
N GLN A 369 24.03 37.60 17.94
CA GLN A 369 24.13 38.13 19.30
C GLN A 369 22.77 38.10 20.01
N LYS A 370 22.79 38.04 21.37
CA LYS A 370 21.58 38.04 22.20
C LYS A 370 20.92 39.42 22.30
N SER A 371 21.75 40.48 22.34
CA SER A 371 21.25 41.86 22.46
C SER A 371 20.43 42.27 21.24
N GLY A 372 19.22 42.80 21.43
CA GLY A 372 18.30 43.19 20.39
C GLY A 372 17.50 42.04 19.76
N ALA A 373 17.66 40.81 20.22
CA ALA A 373 16.92 39.67 19.73
C ALA A 373 15.43 39.71 20.16
N ARG A 374 14.55 39.26 19.27
CA ARG A 374 13.11 39.10 19.52
C ARG A 374 12.74 37.67 19.88
N LYS A 375 11.74 37.51 20.71
CA LYS A 375 11.15 36.20 21.03
C LYS A 375 10.07 35.83 20.04
N VAL A 376 10.11 34.60 19.58
CA VAL A 376 9.11 34.02 18.66
C VAL A 376 8.62 32.72 19.24
N ARG A 377 7.32 32.64 19.51
CA ARG A 377 6.67 31.38 19.87
C ARG A 377 6.47 30.58 18.61
N TYR A 378 7.12 29.45 18.50
CA TYR A 378 7.31 28.72 17.26
C TYR A 378 6.92 27.25 17.37
N GLN A 379 6.13 26.76 16.43
CA GLN A 379 5.76 25.36 16.34
C GLN A 379 6.75 24.61 15.45
N LEU A 380 7.33 23.55 15.96
CA LEU A 380 8.19 22.64 15.19
C LEU A 380 7.33 21.81 14.22
N MET A 381 7.94 21.35 13.13
CA MET A 381 7.31 20.48 12.14
C MET A 381 7.72 19.03 12.36
N SER A 382 6.85 18.09 12.01
CA SER A 382 7.30 16.70 11.86
C SER A 382 8.23 16.56 10.65
N GLN A 383 9.09 15.55 10.63
CA GLN A 383 9.94 15.25 9.46
C GLN A 383 9.09 14.90 8.22
N THR A 384 7.90 14.36 8.43
CA THR A 384 6.97 14.05 7.35
C THR A 384 6.40 15.34 6.74
N ASP A 385 5.87 16.24 7.57
CA ASP A 385 5.34 17.53 7.10
C ASP A 385 6.41 18.37 6.39
N TRP A 386 7.64 18.34 6.90
CA TRP A 386 8.76 19.03 6.24
C TRP A 386 9.04 18.45 4.85
N ARG A 387 9.10 17.12 4.73
CA ARG A 387 9.32 16.47 3.42
C ARG A 387 8.20 16.76 2.44
N ASP A 388 6.95 16.69 2.91
CA ASP A 388 5.78 16.93 2.08
C ASP A 388 5.72 18.39 1.62
N LEU A 389 6.01 19.34 2.53
CA LEU A 389 6.06 20.76 2.20
C LEU A 389 7.17 21.07 1.16
N THR A 390 8.36 20.57 1.37
CA THR A 390 9.49 20.79 0.45
C THR A 390 9.24 20.16 -0.90
N TYR A 391 8.66 18.96 -0.93
CA TYR A 391 8.23 18.29 -2.15
C TYR A 391 7.17 19.11 -2.91
N GLN A 392 6.13 19.58 -2.25
CA GLN A 392 5.08 20.38 -2.88
C GLN A 392 5.62 21.71 -3.42
N ASN A 393 6.52 22.35 -2.70
CA ASN A 393 7.16 23.58 -3.16
C ASN A 393 8.04 23.32 -4.40
N GLN A 394 8.80 22.22 -4.43
CA GLN A 394 9.61 21.83 -5.59
C GLN A 394 8.72 21.54 -6.81
N VAL A 395 7.69 20.71 -6.68
CA VAL A 395 6.76 20.39 -7.78
C VAL A 395 6.09 21.67 -8.31
N THR A 396 5.68 22.57 -7.41
CA THR A 396 5.06 23.86 -7.80
C THR A 396 6.04 24.74 -8.55
N ALA A 397 7.31 24.79 -8.12
CA ALA A 397 8.35 25.55 -8.81
C ALA A 397 8.64 24.99 -10.21
N THR A 398 8.77 23.67 -10.34
CA THR A 398 9.00 22.98 -11.61
C THR A 398 7.83 23.18 -12.57
N ARG A 399 6.59 23.07 -12.08
CA ARG A 399 5.37 23.34 -12.88
C ARG A 399 5.36 24.76 -13.41
N ARG A 400 5.64 25.76 -12.57
CA ARG A 400 5.72 27.17 -12.98
C ARG A 400 6.83 27.41 -14.00
N ALA A 401 7.97 26.76 -13.85
CA ALA A 401 9.08 26.85 -14.82
C ALA A 401 8.62 26.31 -16.19
N ALA A 402 7.97 25.13 -16.22
CA ALA A 402 7.43 24.55 -17.44
C ALA A 402 6.36 25.44 -18.10
N GLU A 403 5.43 25.97 -17.33
CA GLU A 403 4.38 26.88 -17.82
C GLU A 403 4.97 28.19 -18.35
N THR A 404 5.94 28.79 -17.65
CA THR A 404 6.61 30.03 -18.08
C THR A 404 7.36 29.81 -19.39
N ALA A 405 8.18 28.76 -19.46
CA ALA A 405 8.97 28.44 -20.66
C ALA A 405 8.11 28.13 -21.89
N SER A 406 6.94 27.55 -21.67
CA SER A 406 5.98 27.18 -22.74
C SER A 406 4.89 28.24 -23.00
N LYS A 407 4.93 29.38 -22.34
CA LYS A 407 3.84 30.40 -22.37
C LYS A 407 2.47 29.78 -22.03
N GLY A 408 2.45 28.89 -21.05
CA GLY A 408 1.24 28.22 -20.59
C GLY A 408 0.74 27.05 -21.46
N LYS A 409 1.50 26.65 -22.50
CA LYS A 409 1.06 25.64 -23.46
C LYS A 409 1.37 24.20 -23.04
N ILE A 410 2.36 23.99 -22.20
CA ILE A 410 2.77 22.66 -21.74
C ILE A 410 2.46 22.54 -20.24
N GLY A 411 1.71 21.50 -19.89
CA GLY A 411 1.43 21.14 -18.50
C GLY A 411 2.53 20.23 -17.94
N TYR A 412 2.63 20.22 -16.61
CA TYR A 412 3.57 19.38 -15.87
C TYR A 412 2.88 18.74 -14.68
N LEU A 413 3.07 17.43 -14.52
CA LEU A 413 2.55 16.67 -13.40
C LEU A 413 3.60 15.66 -12.92
N HIS A 414 3.95 15.74 -11.64
CA HIS A 414 4.88 14.80 -11.01
C HIS A 414 4.10 13.71 -10.25
N ILE A 415 4.47 12.46 -10.46
CA ILE A 415 3.91 11.28 -9.80
C ILE A 415 4.98 10.71 -8.85
N ALA A 416 4.87 11.01 -7.56
CA ALA A 416 5.89 10.67 -6.56
C ALA A 416 5.93 9.19 -6.18
N ALA A 417 4.77 8.53 -6.24
CA ALA A 417 4.63 7.09 -6.03
C ALA A 417 3.38 6.58 -6.75
N MET A 418 3.25 5.28 -6.83
CA MET A 418 2.09 4.61 -7.44
C MET A 418 1.13 4.09 -6.36
N SER A 419 0.72 4.96 -5.44
CA SER A 419 -0.23 4.66 -4.36
C SER A 419 -1.64 5.15 -4.67
N SER A 420 -2.65 4.68 -3.95
CA SER A 420 -4.03 5.16 -4.09
C SER A 420 -4.19 6.66 -3.80
N SER A 421 -3.40 7.21 -2.89
CA SER A 421 -3.38 8.66 -2.63
C SER A 421 -2.77 9.45 -3.79
N ASP A 422 -1.76 8.89 -4.47
CA ASP A 422 -1.17 9.49 -5.67
C ASP A 422 -2.13 9.42 -6.86
N GLN A 423 -2.93 8.34 -7.00
CA GLN A 423 -4.01 8.26 -7.98
C GLN A 423 -5.04 9.37 -7.77
N ALA A 424 -5.55 9.51 -6.55
CA ALA A 424 -6.54 10.54 -6.23
C ALA A 424 -5.98 11.96 -6.47
N ARG A 425 -4.68 12.17 -6.22
CA ARG A 425 -3.99 13.42 -6.55
C ARG A 425 -3.87 13.61 -8.05
N PHE A 426 -3.43 12.60 -8.79
CA PHE A 426 -3.33 12.63 -10.25
C PHE A 426 -4.68 13.00 -10.88
N GLU A 427 -5.77 12.37 -10.46
CA GLU A 427 -7.10 12.65 -10.99
C GLU A 427 -7.52 14.10 -10.76
N ARG A 428 -7.24 14.69 -9.59
CA ARG A 428 -7.52 16.12 -9.33
C ARG A 428 -6.61 17.04 -10.15
N GLU A 429 -5.31 16.81 -10.10
CA GLU A 429 -4.31 17.67 -10.75
C GLU A 429 -4.38 17.56 -12.26
N ALA A 430 -4.78 16.41 -12.82
CA ALA A 430 -4.98 16.23 -14.24
C ALA A 430 -6.02 17.24 -14.78
N TYR A 431 -7.11 17.46 -14.07
CA TYR A 431 -8.08 18.48 -14.48
C TYR A 431 -7.53 19.89 -14.34
N GLU A 432 -6.88 20.20 -13.24
CA GLU A 432 -6.40 21.54 -12.94
C GLU A 432 -5.26 21.98 -13.89
N TYR A 433 -4.34 21.08 -14.20
CA TYR A 433 -3.10 21.43 -14.92
C TYR A 433 -3.04 20.96 -16.37
N ILE A 434 -4.05 20.23 -16.84
CA ILE A 434 -4.12 19.72 -18.20
C ILE A 434 -5.08 20.52 -19.10
N LEU A 435 -6.12 21.09 -18.52
CA LEU A 435 -7.09 21.89 -19.27
C LEU A 435 -6.42 23.07 -19.98
N GLY A 436 -6.72 23.22 -21.27
CA GLY A 436 -6.16 24.30 -22.10
C GLY A 436 -4.70 24.14 -22.51
N LYS A 437 -4.05 23.01 -22.17
CA LYS A 437 -2.67 22.70 -22.58
C LYS A 437 -2.65 21.98 -23.93
N ASP A 438 -1.58 22.20 -24.69
CA ASP A 438 -1.36 21.52 -25.99
C ASP A 438 -0.58 20.20 -25.80
N ALA A 439 0.20 20.10 -24.74
CA ALA A 439 1.02 18.93 -24.40
C ALA A 439 1.24 18.80 -22.89
N MET A 440 1.73 17.62 -22.46
CA MET A 440 2.01 17.30 -21.07
C MET A 440 3.39 16.67 -20.86
N ILE A 441 3.97 16.97 -19.72
CA ILE A 441 5.12 16.25 -19.16
C ILE A 441 4.63 15.49 -17.94
N PHE A 442 4.67 14.15 -17.99
CA PHE A 442 4.53 13.31 -16.80
C PHE A 442 5.92 12.99 -16.26
N ASP A 443 6.15 13.35 -15.02
CA ASP A 443 7.44 13.16 -14.37
C ASP A 443 7.33 12.04 -13.33
N VAL A 444 7.99 10.90 -13.59
CA VAL A 444 8.11 9.78 -12.66
C VAL A 444 9.52 9.64 -12.10
N ARG A 445 10.35 10.67 -12.22
CA ARG A 445 11.67 10.69 -11.56
C ARG A 445 11.49 10.56 -10.05
N ASN A 446 12.34 9.76 -9.42
CA ASN A 446 12.28 9.44 -7.98
C ASN A 446 10.95 8.81 -7.52
N ASN A 447 10.20 8.19 -8.43
CA ASN A 447 8.97 7.49 -8.11
C ASN A 447 9.26 6.19 -7.34
N ARG A 448 8.66 6.03 -6.17
CA ARG A 448 8.92 4.92 -5.25
C ARG A 448 8.15 3.64 -5.57
N GLY A 449 7.45 3.57 -6.71
CA GLY A 449 6.63 2.43 -7.10
C GLY A 449 5.29 2.36 -6.37
N GLY A 450 4.62 1.25 -6.51
CA GLY A 450 3.29 0.96 -5.99
C GLY A 450 2.52 0.03 -6.93
N ASN A 451 1.25 0.32 -7.23
CA ASN A 451 0.39 -0.58 -8.00
C ASN A 451 -0.72 0.10 -8.82
N ILE A 452 -0.58 1.36 -9.22
CA ILE A 452 -1.62 2.12 -9.95
C ILE A 452 -1.28 2.42 -11.43
N SER A 453 -0.13 1.96 -11.95
CA SER A 453 0.25 2.26 -13.34
C SER A 453 -0.85 1.92 -14.35
N ASP A 454 -1.47 0.74 -14.22
CA ASP A 454 -2.52 0.30 -15.14
C ASP A 454 -3.74 1.23 -15.10
N THR A 455 -4.14 1.68 -13.90
CA THR A 455 -5.23 2.65 -13.75
C THR A 455 -4.93 4.00 -14.42
N LEU A 456 -3.67 4.46 -14.31
CA LEU A 456 -3.24 5.70 -14.99
C LEU A 456 -3.21 5.52 -16.51
N ILE A 457 -2.77 4.37 -17.00
CA ILE A 457 -2.77 4.03 -18.43
C ILE A 457 -4.20 3.98 -18.96
N ASP A 458 -5.12 3.28 -18.30
CA ASP A 458 -6.53 3.23 -18.67
C ASP A 458 -7.16 4.62 -18.76
N TRP A 459 -6.76 5.53 -17.87
CA TRP A 459 -7.21 6.91 -17.89
C TRP A 459 -6.68 7.65 -19.13
N LEU A 460 -5.42 7.45 -19.49
CA LEU A 460 -4.75 8.11 -20.61
C LEU A 460 -5.14 7.52 -21.99
N GLU A 461 -5.67 6.30 -22.04
CA GLU A 461 -6.15 5.66 -23.26
C GLU A 461 -7.53 6.12 -23.72
N ARG A 462 -8.25 6.92 -22.93
CA ARG A 462 -9.59 7.39 -23.26
C ARG A 462 -9.56 8.38 -24.44
N LYS A 463 -9.76 7.87 -25.62
CA LYS A 463 -9.76 8.69 -26.84
C LYS A 463 -11.08 9.44 -27.03
N PRO A 464 -11.05 10.69 -27.51
CA PRO A 464 -12.26 11.40 -27.94
C PRO A 464 -13.00 10.62 -29.01
N HIS A 465 -14.33 10.54 -28.91
CA HIS A 465 -15.20 9.95 -29.92
C HIS A 465 -16.38 10.84 -30.33
N GLY A 466 -16.55 11.98 -29.67
CA GLY A 466 -17.63 12.90 -29.99
C GLY A 466 -17.45 14.27 -29.33
N ILE A 467 -18.36 15.17 -29.65
CA ILE A 467 -18.46 16.50 -29.07
C ILE A 467 -19.91 16.70 -28.62
N TYR A 468 -20.10 17.11 -27.36
CA TYR A 468 -21.38 17.56 -26.83
C TYR A 468 -21.48 19.09 -26.97
N GLN A 469 -22.57 19.54 -27.52
CA GLN A 469 -22.81 20.97 -27.71
C GLN A 469 -24.18 21.38 -27.15
N SER A 470 -24.16 22.15 -26.09
CA SER A 470 -25.37 22.82 -25.59
C SER A 470 -25.47 24.23 -26.17
N ARG A 471 -26.71 24.77 -26.22
CA ARG A 471 -26.91 26.14 -26.64
C ARG A 471 -26.17 27.08 -25.68
N ASP A 472 -25.42 28.02 -26.24
CA ASP A 472 -24.73 29.09 -25.50
C ASP A 472 -23.61 28.58 -24.52
N GLN A 473 -23.13 27.36 -24.70
CA GLN A 473 -22.00 26.79 -23.95
C GLN A 473 -20.86 26.41 -24.88
N SER A 474 -19.67 26.33 -24.32
CA SER A 474 -18.50 25.79 -25.04
C SER A 474 -18.69 24.30 -25.36
N PRO A 475 -18.21 23.82 -26.53
CA PRO A 475 -18.24 22.41 -26.84
C PRO A 475 -17.46 21.58 -25.80
N GLU A 476 -18.00 20.46 -25.41
CA GLU A 476 -17.41 19.48 -24.51
C GLU A 476 -17.01 18.23 -25.27
N VAL A 477 -15.87 17.66 -24.95
CA VAL A 477 -15.37 16.43 -25.59
C VAL A 477 -15.96 15.19 -24.91
N ALA A 478 -16.42 14.23 -25.71
CA ALA A 478 -16.91 12.94 -25.23
C ALA A 478 -15.91 11.82 -25.49
N PRO A 479 -15.64 10.92 -24.51
CA PRO A 479 -16.14 10.95 -23.13
C PRO A 479 -15.42 12.00 -22.32
N ASP A 480 -16.03 12.37 -21.20
CA ASP A 480 -15.34 13.14 -20.17
C ASP A 480 -13.97 12.51 -19.89
N ARG A 481 -12.95 13.35 -19.68
CA ARG A 481 -11.58 12.89 -19.42
C ARG A 481 -10.91 12.21 -20.64
N ALA A 482 -11.38 12.47 -21.85
CA ALA A 482 -10.69 12.02 -23.04
C ALA A 482 -9.31 12.66 -23.15
N TRP A 483 -8.33 11.87 -23.59
CA TRP A 483 -6.94 12.31 -23.74
C TRP A 483 -6.45 12.12 -25.18
N ASN A 484 -5.92 13.16 -25.79
CA ASN A 484 -5.39 13.11 -27.16
C ASN A 484 -4.18 14.03 -27.37
N LYS A 485 -3.51 14.39 -26.27
CA LYS A 485 -2.43 15.39 -26.32
C LYS A 485 -1.07 14.73 -26.38
N ARG A 486 -0.07 15.46 -26.86
CA ARG A 486 1.32 15.05 -26.88
C ARG A 486 1.85 14.87 -25.45
N VAL A 487 2.59 13.80 -25.21
CA VAL A 487 3.13 13.47 -23.89
C VAL A 487 4.60 13.15 -23.98
N ILE A 488 5.39 13.70 -23.04
CA ILE A 488 6.71 13.21 -22.71
C ILE A 488 6.71 12.69 -21.29
N VAL A 489 7.42 11.59 -21.05
CA VAL A 489 7.64 11.05 -19.71
C VAL A 489 9.08 11.31 -19.30
N LEU A 490 9.27 11.96 -18.14
CA LEU A 490 10.57 12.07 -17.48
C LEU A 490 10.78 10.89 -16.53
N MET A 491 11.95 10.27 -16.57
CA MET A 491 12.31 9.12 -15.76
C MET A 491 13.79 9.15 -15.37
N ASN A 492 14.15 8.48 -14.30
CA ASN A 492 15.56 8.39 -13.86
C ASN A 492 15.86 7.07 -13.13
N GLU A 493 17.10 6.90 -12.73
CA GLU A 493 17.64 5.76 -11.98
C GLU A 493 17.03 5.56 -10.58
N HIS A 494 16.15 6.45 -10.15
CA HIS A 494 15.38 6.39 -8.91
C HIS A 494 13.88 6.23 -9.15
N SER A 495 13.49 5.90 -10.38
CA SER A 495 12.14 5.45 -10.70
C SER A 495 12.07 3.95 -10.45
N TYR A 496 11.36 3.49 -9.42
CA TYR A 496 11.37 2.10 -8.97
C TYR A 496 10.05 1.38 -9.23
N SER A 497 10.11 0.06 -9.46
CA SER A 497 8.97 -0.85 -9.46
C SER A 497 7.87 -0.39 -10.43
N ASN A 498 6.64 -0.17 -9.95
CA ASN A 498 5.54 0.34 -10.77
C ASN A 498 5.84 1.70 -11.44
N GLY A 499 6.78 2.49 -10.85
CA GLY A 499 7.33 3.72 -11.45
C GLY A 499 8.19 3.47 -12.70
N GLU A 500 8.72 2.26 -12.89
CA GLU A 500 9.41 1.82 -14.13
C GLU A 500 8.44 1.20 -15.14
N MET A 501 7.43 0.50 -14.63
CA MET A 501 6.41 -0.12 -15.48
C MET A 501 5.57 0.92 -16.21
N PHE A 502 5.32 2.07 -15.59
CA PHE A 502 4.55 3.17 -16.19
C PHE A 502 5.20 3.72 -17.47
N PRO A 503 6.47 4.17 -17.51
CA PRO A 503 7.10 4.62 -18.75
C PRO A 503 7.17 3.51 -19.82
N TYR A 504 7.44 2.26 -19.42
CA TYR A 504 7.38 1.13 -20.34
C TYR A 504 5.99 1.01 -20.98
N ALA A 505 4.91 1.00 -20.18
CA ALA A 505 3.54 0.91 -20.67
C ALA A 505 3.16 2.11 -21.54
N MET A 506 3.54 3.32 -21.18
CA MET A 506 3.33 4.53 -21.99
C MET A 506 3.93 4.41 -23.38
N ARG A 507 5.14 3.84 -23.49
CA ARG A 507 5.78 3.55 -24.78
C ARG A 507 5.04 2.47 -25.54
N GLN A 508 4.75 1.32 -24.92
CA GLN A 508 4.11 0.17 -25.55
C GLN A 508 2.72 0.49 -26.11
N ARG A 509 2.00 1.38 -25.42
CA ARG A 509 0.66 1.85 -25.82
C ARG A 509 0.69 3.05 -26.77
N GLY A 510 1.86 3.56 -27.10
CA GLY A 510 1.99 4.76 -27.95
C GLY A 510 1.40 6.03 -27.32
N LEU A 511 1.34 6.09 -25.97
CA LEU A 511 0.81 7.22 -25.21
C LEU A 511 1.86 8.30 -24.94
N ALA A 512 3.15 7.96 -24.99
CA ALA A 512 4.25 8.91 -24.91
C ALA A 512 4.97 9.03 -26.25
N GLU A 513 5.26 10.27 -26.67
CA GLU A 513 6.10 10.50 -27.85
C GLU A 513 7.55 10.13 -27.59
N LYS A 514 8.04 10.44 -26.41
CA LYS A 514 9.42 10.16 -25.96
C LYS A 514 9.46 9.93 -24.45
N LEU A 515 10.36 9.03 -24.05
CA LEU A 515 10.86 8.91 -22.70
C LEU A 515 12.18 9.66 -22.61
N VAL A 516 12.33 10.56 -21.64
CA VAL A 516 13.50 11.45 -21.50
C VAL A 516 14.11 11.28 -20.11
N GLY A 517 15.41 11.22 -20.03
CA GLY A 517 16.14 11.13 -18.76
C GLY A 517 17.20 10.05 -18.73
N ILE A 518 17.23 9.25 -17.66
CA ILE A 518 18.16 8.15 -17.44
C ILE A 518 17.39 6.84 -17.35
N ALA A 519 18.03 5.73 -17.71
CA ALA A 519 17.44 4.39 -17.57
C ALA A 519 17.07 4.13 -16.12
N THR A 520 15.93 3.48 -15.93
CA THR A 520 15.50 3.03 -14.61
C THR A 520 16.31 1.82 -14.14
N PRO A 521 16.35 1.49 -12.84
CA PRO A 521 17.26 0.47 -12.33
C PRO A 521 16.85 -0.98 -12.65
N GLY A 522 15.57 -1.22 -12.92
CA GLY A 522 15.07 -2.58 -13.12
C GLY A 522 14.69 -3.27 -11.81
N TYR A 523 14.08 -2.57 -10.86
CA TYR A 523 13.60 -3.12 -9.59
C TYR A 523 12.09 -3.31 -9.65
N VAL A 524 11.62 -4.32 -10.39
CA VAL A 524 10.22 -4.42 -10.83
C VAL A 524 9.46 -5.64 -10.31
N ILE A 525 10.05 -6.47 -9.46
CA ILE A 525 9.43 -7.70 -8.99
C ILE A 525 8.27 -7.41 -8.04
N TRP A 526 7.12 -8.07 -8.23
CA TRP A 526 6.03 -8.04 -7.28
C TRP A 526 6.37 -8.86 -6.03
N THR A 527 6.12 -8.30 -4.86
CA THR A 527 6.54 -8.88 -3.59
C THR A 527 5.40 -9.06 -2.62
N SER A 528 5.59 -9.97 -1.66
CA SER A 528 4.75 -10.11 -0.48
C SER A 528 5.61 -10.16 0.78
N GLY A 529 5.07 -9.70 1.91
CA GLY A 529 5.70 -9.82 3.21
C GLY A 529 5.31 -11.11 3.91
N PHE A 530 6.18 -11.62 4.77
CA PHE A 530 5.88 -12.69 5.72
C PHE A 530 6.63 -12.46 7.02
N SER A 531 6.10 -13.05 8.10
CA SER A 531 6.72 -12.98 9.44
C SER A 531 7.41 -14.29 9.77
N LEU A 532 8.49 -14.21 10.53
CA LEU A 532 9.25 -15.33 11.02
C LEU A 532 9.15 -15.40 12.55
N PRO A 533 9.41 -16.57 13.16
CA PRO A 533 9.61 -16.69 14.60
C PRO A 533 10.54 -15.60 15.14
N GLY A 534 10.32 -15.15 16.36
CA GLY A 534 11.09 -14.05 16.96
C GLY A 534 10.70 -12.65 16.45
N GLY A 535 9.60 -12.50 15.68
CA GLY A 535 9.08 -11.21 15.25
C GLY A 535 9.80 -10.57 14.05
N TYR A 536 10.69 -11.30 13.38
CA TYR A 536 11.33 -10.82 12.15
C TYR A 536 10.31 -10.72 11.02
N LYS A 537 10.53 -9.75 10.12
CA LYS A 537 9.71 -9.57 8.91
C LYS A 537 10.60 -9.65 7.69
N ALA A 538 10.15 -10.37 6.69
CA ALA A 538 10.86 -10.50 5.43
C ALA A 538 9.95 -10.21 4.23
N ARG A 539 10.54 -9.74 3.14
CA ARG A 539 9.87 -9.62 1.84
C ARG A 539 10.43 -10.66 0.89
N ILE A 540 9.54 -11.23 0.09
CA ILE A 540 9.90 -12.22 -0.93
C ILE A 540 9.40 -11.78 -2.31
N PRO A 541 10.28 -11.77 -3.32
CA PRO A 541 9.93 -11.66 -4.72
C PRO A 541 9.13 -12.88 -5.17
N GLY A 542 7.85 -12.68 -5.48
CA GLY A 542 6.94 -13.79 -5.78
C GLY A 542 6.40 -13.80 -7.20
N LYS A 543 6.59 -12.72 -8.00
CA LYS A 543 6.08 -12.61 -9.36
C LYS A 543 6.99 -11.72 -10.20
N ALA A 544 7.60 -12.29 -11.23
CA ALA A 544 8.40 -11.56 -12.20
C ALA A 544 7.58 -10.64 -13.11
N VAL A 545 8.24 -9.65 -13.68
CA VAL A 545 7.70 -8.78 -14.73
C VAL A 545 8.52 -8.97 -16.00
N TYR A 546 7.86 -9.41 -17.05
CA TYR A 546 8.45 -9.59 -18.37
C TYR A 546 7.85 -8.57 -19.35
N ARG A 547 8.68 -8.09 -20.29
CA ARG A 547 8.20 -7.34 -21.45
C ARG A 547 7.43 -8.25 -22.40
N MET A 548 6.71 -7.65 -23.33
CA MET A 548 5.92 -8.42 -24.31
C MET A 548 6.78 -9.27 -25.25
N ASP A 549 8.06 -8.97 -25.39
CA ASP A 549 9.05 -9.77 -26.13
C ASP A 549 9.64 -10.94 -25.31
N GLY A 550 9.17 -11.12 -24.06
CA GLY A 550 9.65 -12.15 -23.13
C GLY A 550 10.90 -11.78 -22.35
N SER A 551 11.51 -10.62 -22.56
CA SER A 551 12.67 -10.20 -21.79
C SER A 551 12.30 -9.82 -20.36
N ASN A 552 13.11 -10.25 -19.37
CA ASN A 552 12.91 -9.92 -17.98
C ASN A 552 13.26 -8.45 -17.73
N MET A 553 12.40 -7.73 -17.01
CA MET A 553 12.67 -6.34 -16.61
C MET A 553 13.53 -6.25 -15.33
N GLU A 554 13.60 -7.29 -14.52
CA GLU A 554 14.45 -7.30 -13.32
C GLU A 554 15.92 -7.16 -13.72
N ASN A 555 16.64 -6.25 -13.08
CA ASN A 555 18.01 -5.82 -13.40
C ASN A 555 18.18 -5.30 -14.84
N ASN A 556 17.09 -5.03 -15.55
CA ASN A 556 17.08 -4.54 -16.91
C ASN A 556 15.97 -3.50 -17.10
N GLY A 557 16.11 -2.37 -16.42
CA GLY A 557 15.13 -1.30 -16.40
C GLY A 557 14.80 -0.68 -17.75
N GLU A 558 13.82 0.20 -17.75
CA GLU A 558 13.37 0.88 -18.96
C GLU A 558 14.40 1.92 -19.42
N LYS A 559 14.65 1.98 -20.73
CA LYS A 559 15.63 2.90 -21.32
C LYS A 559 14.92 4.13 -21.89
N PRO A 560 15.45 5.35 -21.69
CA PRO A 560 14.90 6.53 -22.33
C PRO A 560 15.17 6.55 -23.83
N ASP A 561 14.28 7.20 -24.61
CA ASP A 561 14.52 7.50 -26.03
C ASP A 561 15.56 8.62 -26.20
N VAL A 562 15.57 9.54 -25.23
CA VAL A 562 16.52 10.65 -25.18
C VAL A 562 17.20 10.65 -23.83
N ARG A 563 18.45 10.18 -23.85
CA ARG A 563 19.27 10.18 -22.62
C ARG A 563 19.76 11.58 -22.30
N VAL A 564 19.40 12.05 -21.10
CA VAL A 564 19.85 13.33 -20.57
C VAL A 564 20.36 13.11 -19.15
N TRP A 565 21.64 13.28 -18.94
CA TRP A 565 22.25 13.22 -17.62
C TRP A 565 22.16 14.59 -16.96
N MET A 566 21.83 14.64 -15.68
CA MET A 566 21.89 15.85 -14.85
C MET A 566 23.05 15.70 -13.87
N THR A 567 24.03 16.58 -13.99
CA THR A 567 25.21 16.55 -13.12
C THR A 567 24.89 17.06 -11.72
N PRO A 568 25.66 16.67 -10.68
CA PRO A 568 25.51 17.24 -9.34
C PRO A 568 25.62 18.77 -9.31
N ASP A 569 26.49 19.36 -10.13
CA ASP A 569 26.67 20.82 -10.22
C ASP A 569 25.43 21.50 -10.80
N GLU A 570 24.80 20.90 -11.82
CA GLU A 570 23.54 21.41 -12.38
C GLU A 570 22.42 21.33 -11.35
N TRP A 571 22.33 20.21 -10.63
CA TRP A 571 21.37 20.05 -9.54
C TRP A 571 21.55 21.12 -8.45
N ILE A 572 22.79 21.34 -7.99
CA ILE A 572 23.11 22.35 -6.98
C ILE A 572 22.79 23.76 -7.49
N ALA A 573 23.02 24.02 -8.78
CA ALA A 573 22.69 25.28 -9.44
C ALA A 573 21.18 25.46 -9.71
N GLY A 574 20.34 24.49 -9.39
CA GLY A 574 18.89 24.51 -9.63
C GLY A 574 18.49 24.39 -11.10
N LYS A 575 19.38 23.83 -11.95
CA LYS A 575 19.10 23.55 -13.36
C LYS A 575 18.42 22.19 -13.50
N ASP A 576 17.54 22.05 -14.50
CA ASP A 576 16.89 20.78 -14.84
C ASP A 576 16.99 20.50 -16.35
N PRO A 577 18.16 20.01 -16.83
CA PRO A 577 18.36 19.76 -18.26
C PRO A 577 17.41 18.70 -18.83
N GLN A 578 16.87 17.81 -18.00
CA GLN A 578 15.88 16.81 -18.43
C GLN A 578 14.52 17.46 -18.72
N LEU A 579 14.08 18.37 -17.84
CA LEU A 579 12.90 19.19 -18.07
C LEU A 579 13.05 20.09 -19.29
N ASP A 580 14.20 20.77 -19.40
CA ASP A 580 14.49 21.65 -20.53
C ASP A 580 14.41 20.89 -21.86
N LYS A 581 14.96 19.67 -21.91
CA LYS A 581 14.89 18.80 -23.10
C LYS A 581 13.48 18.36 -23.42
N ALA A 582 12.67 18.03 -22.41
CA ALA A 582 11.26 17.69 -22.62
C ALA A 582 10.46 18.87 -23.18
N LEU A 583 10.73 20.08 -22.67
CA LEU A 583 10.10 21.31 -23.16
C LEU A 583 10.50 21.61 -24.59
N GLU A 584 11.80 21.46 -24.95
CA GLU A 584 12.31 21.61 -26.32
C GLU A 584 11.58 20.68 -27.29
N LEU A 585 11.44 19.40 -26.94
CA LEU A 585 10.80 18.39 -27.79
C LEU A 585 9.31 18.63 -28.00
N LEU A 586 8.63 19.24 -27.03
CA LEU A 586 7.20 19.54 -27.10
C LEU A 586 6.89 20.90 -27.76
N GLN A 587 7.89 21.74 -28.03
CA GLN A 587 7.65 22.97 -28.78
C GLN A 587 7.12 22.67 -30.17
N PRO A 588 6.25 23.54 -30.75
CA PRO A 588 5.85 23.42 -32.15
C PRO A 588 7.11 23.45 -33.05
N LYS A 589 7.26 22.44 -33.89
CA LYS A 589 8.30 22.51 -34.93
C LYS A 589 8.01 23.75 -35.80
N PRO A 590 9.02 24.56 -36.14
CA PRO A 590 8.84 25.62 -37.11
C PRO A 590 8.20 25.01 -38.36
N THR A 591 7.02 25.52 -38.73
CA THR A 591 6.44 25.17 -40.03
C THR A 591 7.47 25.57 -41.09
N ALA A 592 8.01 24.58 -41.81
CA ALA A 592 8.83 24.86 -42.97
C ALA A 592 7.99 25.77 -43.87
N GLN A 593 8.45 27.02 -44.05
CA GLN A 593 7.85 27.89 -45.03
C GLN A 593 7.95 27.12 -46.36
N LYS A 594 6.79 26.77 -46.94
CA LYS A 594 6.76 26.28 -48.30
C LYS A 594 7.31 27.38 -49.19
N PRO A 595 8.25 27.05 -50.10
CA PRO A 595 8.83 28.00 -51.01
C PRO A 595 7.79 28.61 -51.93
#